data_d137b8ef149d1521bf5629c9551927b1
#
_entry.id   d137b8ef149d1521bf5629c9551927b1
#
_cell.length_a   1.000
_cell.length_b   1.000
_cell.length_c   1.000
_cell.angle_alpha   90.00
_cell.angle_beta   90.00
_cell.angle_gamma   90.00
#
_symmetry.space_group_name_H-M   'P 1'
#
loop_
_entity.id
_entity.type
_entity.pdbx_description
1 polymer ?
#
loop_
_entity_poly.entity_id
_entity_poly.type
_entity_poly.pdbx_seq_one_letter_code
_entity_poly.pdbx_strand_id
1 'polypeptide(L)'
;MAQRKVNWFAIWISVGVVVALVAVAGLVVWMNNSATAPGSAPEASNVNPETGAVIVGEGTNQLDTYIDFMCPVCNQFEELYGETIEGLVDDGSVTLNIHPIAILDPQSLGTEYSTRAANAMYCVAVADADASLPFMKAMFENQPAEQTEGLTDDQILGIAAGLLWSVLRIPKP
;
A
#
# COMPACT_ATOMS: atom_id res chain seq x y z
N MET A 1 63.25 -12.06 25.31
CA MET A 1 61.80 -11.89 25.04
C MET A 1 61.59 -10.48 24.50
N ALA A 2 61.24 -10.33 23.20
CA ALA A 2 61.05 -9.04 22.60
C ALA A 2 59.69 -8.47 23.03
N GLN A 3 59.70 -7.35 23.76
CA GLN A 3 58.46 -6.62 24.12
C GLN A 3 57.86 -6.02 22.83
N ARG A 4 56.72 -6.53 22.43
CA ARG A 4 55.93 -6.01 21.30
C ARG A 4 55.39 -4.64 21.71
N LYS A 5 55.94 -3.56 21.17
CA LYS A 5 55.39 -2.21 21.37
C LYS A 5 53.98 -2.15 20.81
N VAL A 6 53.02 -1.94 21.70
CA VAL A 6 51.61 -1.75 21.31
C VAL A 6 51.48 -0.45 20.53
N ASN A 7 50.99 -0.53 19.32
CA ASN A 7 50.85 0.64 18.40
C ASN A 7 49.54 1.35 18.74
N TRP A 8 49.55 2.24 19.72
CA TRP A 8 48.37 3.00 20.19
C TRP A 8 47.65 3.73 19.07
N PHE A 9 48.40 4.21 18.07
CA PHE A 9 47.82 4.85 16.89
C PHE A 9 46.94 3.90 16.06
N ALA A 10 47.41 2.66 15.83
CA ALA A 10 46.63 1.64 15.14
C ALA A 10 45.36 1.26 15.90
N ILE A 11 45.44 1.21 17.22
CA ILE A 11 44.28 0.93 18.10
C ILE A 11 43.23 2.02 17.97
N TRP A 12 43.61 3.31 18.02
CA TRP A 12 42.69 4.42 17.88
C TRP A 12 42.02 4.48 16.53
N ILE A 13 42.76 4.18 15.45
CA ILE A 13 42.18 4.09 14.09
C ILE A 13 41.18 2.93 14.00
N SER A 14 41.53 1.76 14.53
CA SER A 14 40.64 0.60 14.51
C SER A 14 39.34 0.86 15.31
N VAL A 15 39.45 1.49 16.48
CA VAL A 15 38.30 1.89 17.29
C VAL A 15 37.44 2.91 16.52
N GLY A 16 38.06 3.91 15.89
CA GLY A 16 37.36 4.91 15.08
C GLY A 16 36.60 4.30 13.93
N VAL A 17 37.19 3.34 13.20
CA VAL A 17 36.53 2.63 12.10
C VAL A 17 35.35 1.79 12.62
N VAL A 18 35.52 1.08 13.73
CA VAL A 18 34.40 0.27 14.29
C VAL A 18 33.25 1.18 14.73
N VAL A 19 33.54 2.30 15.39
CA VAL A 19 32.49 3.27 15.80
C VAL A 19 31.76 3.83 14.57
N ALA A 20 32.49 4.18 13.50
CA ALA A 20 31.87 4.67 12.27
C ALA A 20 30.96 3.61 11.62
N LEU A 21 31.41 2.35 11.56
CA LEU A 21 30.60 1.26 11.01
C LEU A 21 29.33 1.00 11.82
N VAL A 22 29.45 1.03 13.15
CA VAL A 22 28.28 0.87 14.05
C VAL A 22 27.30 2.03 13.90
N ALA A 23 27.80 3.26 13.76
CA ALA A 23 26.95 4.44 13.54
C ALA A 23 26.21 4.36 12.19
N VAL A 24 26.90 3.95 11.12
CA VAL A 24 26.28 3.76 9.79
C VAL A 24 25.24 2.63 9.84
N ALA A 25 25.59 1.50 10.44
CA ALA A 25 24.65 0.38 10.59
C ALA A 25 23.40 0.80 11.40
N GLY A 26 23.58 1.51 12.51
CA GLY A 26 22.48 2.06 13.31
C GLY A 26 21.59 3.02 12.51
N LEU A 27 22.21 3.91 11.71
CA LEU A 27 21.49 4.83 10.84
C LEU A 27 20.67 4.08 9.79
N VAL A 28 21.26 3.08 9.13
CA VAL A 28 20.57 2.27 8.13
C VAL A 28 19.39 1.52 8.73
N VAL A 29 19.58 0.89 9.90
CA VAL A 29 18.47 0.21 10.60
C VAL A 29 17.39 1.19 11.02
N TRP A 30 17.74 2.37 11.51
CA TRP A 30 16.77 3.40 11.87
C TRP A 30 15.99 3.91 10.66
N MET A 31 16.68 4.20 9.54
CA MET A 31 16.03 4.61 8.29
C MET A 31 15.11 3.51 7.73
N ASN A 32 15.57 2.27 7.74
CA ASN A 32 14.76 1.14 7.27
C ASN A 32 13.52 0.93 8.14
N ASN A 33 13.66 0.98 9.47
CA ASN A 33 12.51 0.88 10.38
C ASN A 33 11.52 2.04 10.22
N SER A 34 12.02 3.26 9.94
CA SER A 34 11.14 4.41 9.70
C SER A 34 10.40 4.31 8.35
N ALA A 35 11.05 3.72 7.33
CA ALA A 35 10.44 3.49 6.02
C ALA A 35 9.43 2.32 6.00
N THR A 36 9.62 1.34 6.90
CA THR A 36 8.74 0.15 7.02
C THR A 36 7.76 0.24 8.19
N ALA A 37 7.71 1.37 8.91
CA ALA A 37 6.69 1.56 9.94
C ALA A 37 5.30 1.46 9.29
N PRO A 38 4.43 0.54 9.75
CA PRO A 38 3.08 0.45 9.23
C PRO A 38 2.40 1.80 9.43
N GLY A 39 1.83 2.37 8.35
CA GLY A 39 0.96 3.53 8.46
C GLY A 39 -0.22 3.17 9.37
N SER A 40 -0.72 4.12 10.14
CA SER A 40 -1.97 3.90 10.85
C SER A 40 -3.11 3.86 9.86
N ALA A 41 -3.86 2.75 9.81
CA ALA A 41 -5.10 2.70 9.06
C ALA A 41 -6.08 3.76 9.60
N PRO A 42 -6.92 4.37 8.75
CA PRO A 42 -7.93 5.32 9.21
C PRO A 42 -8.94 4.63 10.13
N GLU A 43 -9.45 5.38 11.11
CA GLU A 43 -10.53 4.89 11.98
C GLU A 43 -11.86 4.97 11.22
N ALA A 44 -12.35 3.83 10.73
CA ALA A 44 -13.65 3.70 10.09
C ALA A 44 -14.24 2.31 10.38
N SER A 45 -15.58 2.20 10.36
CA SER A 45 -16.28 0.94 10.67
C SER A 45 -15.98 -0.19 9.70
N ASN A 46 -15.63 0.15 8.46
CA ASN A 46 -15.27 -0.77 7.38
C ASN A 46 -13.75 -0.88 7.16
N VAL A 47 -12.94 -0.43 8.10
CA VAL A 47 -11.49 -0.62 8.09
C VAL A 47 -11.08 -1.34 9.37
N ASN A 48 -10.43 -2.48 9.23
CA ASN A 48 -9.94 -3.25 10.36
C ASN A 48 -8.76 -2.51 11.02
N PRO A 49 -8.87 -2.11 12.30
CA PRO A 49 -7.82 -1.31 12.94
C PRO A 49 -6.53 -2.09 13.22
N GLU A 50 -6.59 -3.43 13.23
CA GLU A 50 -5.42 -4.28 13.50
C GLU A 50 -4.66 -4.63 12.23
N THR A 51 -5.39 -4.94 11.15
CA THR A 51 -4.80 -5.40 9.89
C THR A 51 -4.73 -4.33 8.81
N GLY A 52 -5.50 -3.24 8.96
CA GLY A 52 -5.64 -2.20 7.94
C GLY A 52 -6.47 -2.64 6.73
N ALA A 53 -7.12 -3.80 6.78
CA ALA A 53 -7.96 -4.25 5.68
C ALA A 53 -9.19 -3.37 5.51
N VAL A 54 -9.51 -3.03 4.27
CA VAL A 54 -10.82 -2.48 3.90
C VAL A 54 -11.79 -3.65 3.78
N ILE A 55 -12.85 -3.64 4.58
CA ILE A 55 -13.82 -4.73 4.70
C ILE A 55 -15.00 -4.45 3.78
N VAL A 56 -15.35 -5.43 2.94
CA VAL A 56 -16.50 -5.37 2.03
C VAL A 56 -17.35 -6.63 2.21
N GLY A 57 -18.64 -6.43 2.46
CA GLY A 57 -19.59 -7.52 2.73
C GLY A 57 -19.59 -7.99 4.18
N GLU A 58 -20.51 -8.92 4.50
CA GLU A 58 -20.72 -9.45 5.84
C GLU A 58 -20.87 -11.00 5.83
N GLY A 59 -20.22 -11.66 4.88
CA GLY A 59 -20.26 -13.11 4.73
C GLY A 59 -19.51 -13.85 5.83
N THR A 60 -19.83 -15.12 6.01
CA THR A 60 -19.23 -15.94 7.07
C THR A 60 -17.80 -16.41 6.74
N ASN A 61 -17.46 -16.47 5.44
CA ASN A 61 -16.12 -16.85 4.99
C ASN A 61 -15.29 -15.59 4.77
N GLN A 62 -14.06 -15.61 5.24
CA GLN A 62 -13.13 -14.47 5.07
C GLN A 62 -12.23 -14.74 3.87
N LEU A 63 -12.13 -13.77 2.98
CA LEU A 63 -11.20 -13.77 1.84
C LEU A 63 -10.31 -12.55 1.94
N ASP A 64 -9.00 -12.77 2.11
CA ASP A 64 -8.01 -11.71 2.15
C ASP A 64 -7.36 -11.56 0.77
N THR A 65 -7.34 -10.34 0.24
CA THR A 65 -6.63 -9.99 -1.00
C THR A 65 -5.63 -8.87 -0.74
N TYR A 66 -4.40 -9.07 -1.19
CA TYR A 66 -3.32 -8.08 -1.12
C TYR A 66 -3.10 -7.50 -2.50
N ILE A 67 -3.36 -6.21 -2.67
CA ILE A 67 -3.36 -5.57 -3.98
C ILE A 67 -2.40 -4.38 -4.04
N ASP A 68 -1.64 -4.31 -5.12
CA ASP A 68 -0.92 -3.10 -5.51
C ASP A 68 -1.51 -2.62 -6.84
N PHE A 69 -1.94 -1.38 -6.89
CA PHE A 69 -2.61 -0.82 -8.07
C PHE A 69 -1.69 -0.63 -9.29
N MET A 70 -0.39 -0.83 -9.15
CA MET A 70 0.56 -0.88 -10.26
C MET A 70 0.86 -2.32 -10.71
N CYS A 71 0.46 -3.35 -9.94
CA CYS A 71 0.83 -4.74 -10.18
C CYS A 71 0.00 -5.38 -11.32
N PRO A 72 0.62 -5.77 -12.45
CA PRO A 72 -0.11 -6.40 -13.56
C PRO A 72 -0.76 -7.74 -13.19
N VAL A 73 -0.15 -8.50 -12.26
CA VAL A 73 -0.69 -9.78 -11.80
C VAL A 73 -1.94 -9.56 -10.95
N CYS A 74 -1.98 -8.49 -10.15
CA CYS A 74 -3.17 -8.12 -9.40
C CYS A 74 -4.33 -7.77 -10.33
N ASN A 75 -4.04 -7.03 -11.42
CA ASN A 75 -5.04 -6.71 -12.43
C ASN A 75 -5.57 -7.96 -13.15
N GLN A 76 -4.68 -8.86 -13.58
CA GLN A 76 -5.09 -10.12 -14.19
C GLN A 76 -5.96 -10.96 -13.25
N PHE A 77 -5.66 -10.97 -11.95
CA PHE A 77 -6.49 -11.66 -10.97
C PHE A 77 -7.87 -11.03 -10.88
N GLU A 78 -7.96 -9.70 -10.84
CA GLU A 78 -9.22 -8.98 -10.82
C GLU A 78 -10.04 -9.22 -12.10
N GLU A 79 -9.41 -9.18 -13.28
CA GLU A 79 -10.07 -9.49 -14.56
C GLU A 79 -10.64 -10.91 -14.62
N LEU A 80 -9.95 -11.89 -14.02
CA LEU A 80 -10.37 -13.29 -14.07
C LEU A 80 -11.39 -13.67 -13.01
N TYR A 81 -11.28 -13.09 -11.82
CA TYR A 81 -12.02 -13.54 -10.64
C TYR A 81 -12.86 -12.44 -9.98
N GLY A 82 -12.68 -11.18 -10.34
CA GLY A 82 -13.35 -10.04 -9.72
C GLY A 82 -14.86 -10.17 -9.70
N GLU A 83 -15.48 -10.49 -10.85
CA GLU A 83 -16.94 -10.69 -10.93
C GLU A 83 -17.43 -11.87 -10.07
N THR A 84 -16.63 -12.94 -9.96
CA THR A 84 -16.97 -14.09 -9.11
C THR A 84 -16.91 -13.71 -7.64
N ILE A 85 -15.88 -12.98 -7.24
CA ILE A 85 -15.70 -12.52 -5.85
C ILE A 85 -16.79 -11.52 -5.49
N GLU A 86 -17.10 -10.55 -6.37
CA GLU A 86 -18.20 -9.61 -6.20
C GLU A 86 -19.53 -10.35 -5.98
N GLY A 87 -19.82 -11.36 -6.80
CA GLY A 87 -21.03 -12.19 -6.62
C GLY A 87 -21.09 -12.92 -5.29
N LEU A 88 -19.95 -13.42 -4.77
CA LEU A 88 -19.87 -14.07 -3.46
C LEU A 88 -20.00 -13.07 -2.28
N VAL A 89 -19.59 -11.83 -2.48
CA VAL A 89 -19.82 -10.75 -1.52
C VAL A 89 -21.28 -10.35 -1.50
N ASP A 90 -21.88 -10.17 -2.68
CA ASP A 90 -23.28 -9.74 -2.85
C ASP A 90 -24.29 -10.77 -2.32
N ASP A 91 -23.99 -12.06 -2.47
CA ASP A 91 -24.86 -13.14 -1.95
C ASP A 91 -24.64 -13.42 -0.46
N GLY A 92 -23.69 -12.72 0.19
CA GLY A 92 -23.38 -12.88 1.63
C GLY A 92 -22.57 -14.12 1.96
N SER A 93 -21.97 -14.79 0.99
CA SER A 93 -21.13 -15.97 1.23
C SER A 93 -19.74 -15.60 1.76
N VAL A 94 -19.22 -14.42 1.34
CA VAL A 94 -17.85 -13.97 1.61
C VAL A 94 -17.84 -12.56 2.18
N THR A 95 -16.98 -12.34 3.17
CA THR A 95 -16.46 -11.02 3.52
C THR A 95 -15.09 -10.86 2.86
N LEU A 96 -14.94 -9.86 2.00
CA LEU A 96 -13.68 -9.54 1.33
C LEU A 96 -12.89 -8.53 2.16
N ASN A 97 -11.68 -8.90 2.54
CA ASN A 97 -10.70 -8.05 3.21
C ASN A 97 -9.66 -7.59 2.19
N ILE A 98 -9.74 -6.33 1.78
CA ILE A 98 -8.81 -5.75 0.80
C ILE A 98 -7.67 -5.10 1.55
N HIS A 99 -6.43 -5.53 1.28
CA HIS A 99 -5.21 -4.98 1.82
C HIS A 99 -4.46 -4.20 0.73
N PRO A 100 -4.64 -2.88 0.61
CA PRO A 100 -3.85 -2.09 -0.31
C PRO A 100 -2.39 -2.06 0.15
N ILE A 101 -1.48 -2.46 -0.73
CA ILE A 101 -0.04 -2.47 -0.48
C ILE A 101 0.70 -1.61 -1.52
N ALA A 102 1.94 -1.25 -1.23
CA ALA A 102 2.73 -0.34 -2.06
C ALA A 102 4.14 -0.91 -2.36
N ILE A 103 4.18 -2.18 -2.78
CA ILE A 103 5.46 -2.86 -3.06
C ILE A 103 6.10 -2.40 -4.37
N LEU A 104 5.31 -1.82 -5.29
CA LEU A 104 5.75 -1.35 -6.59
C LEU A 104 6.02 0.16 -6.66
N ASP A 105 6.08 0.87 -5.54
CA ASP A 105 6.53 2.27 -5.52
C ASP A 105 7.86 2.51 -6.24
N PRO A 106 8.89 1.62 -6.13
CA PRO A 106 10.12 1.77 -6.88
C PRO A 106 9.94 1.72 -8.40
N GLN A 107 8.83 1.16 -8.89
CA GLN A 107 8.50 1.08 -10.32
C GLN A 107 7.76 2.32 -10.84
N SER A 108 7.45 3.29 -9.97
CA SER A 108 6.69 4.49 -10.31
C SER A 108 7.57 5.71 -10.61
N LEU A 109 8.85 5.53 -10.93
CA LEU A 109 9.80 6.61 -11.28
C LEU A 109 9.89 7.72 -10.21
N GLY A 110 9.69 7.37 -8.93
CA GLY A 110 9.80 8.29 -7.80
C GLY A 110 8.52 9.04 -7.44
N THR A 111 7.40 8.74 -8.07
CA THR A 111 6.08 9.36 -7.76
C THR A 111 5.33 8.67 -6.63
N GLU A 112 5.81 7.52 -6.14
CA GLU A 112 5.17 6.71 -5.09
C GLU A 112 3.69 6.40 -5.43
N TYR A 113 3.43 6.02 -6.69
CA TYR A 113 2.07 5.81 -7.20
C TYR A 113 1.30 4.75 -6.39
N SER A 114 1.94 3.62 -6.06
CA SER A 114 1.28 2.55 -5.29
C SER A 114 0.83 3.05 -3.92
N THR A 115 1.67 3.81 -3.22
CA THR A 115 1.31 4.46 -1.93
C THR A 115 0.16 5.45 -2.11
N ARG A 116 0.17 6.31 -3.15
CA ARG A 116 -0.90 7.29 -3.39
C ARG A 116 -2.23 6.61 -3.72
N ALA A 117 -2.20 5.58 -4.54
CA ALA A 117 -3.36 4.78 -4.91
C ALA A 117 -3.94 4.01 -3.71
N ALA A 118 -3.08 3.40 -2.88
CA ALA A 118 -3.48 2.76 -1.63
C ALA A 118 -4.16 3.75 -0.66
N ASN A 119 -3.58 4.94 -0.49
CA ASN A 119 -4.18 5.99 0.34
C ASN A 119 -5.54 6.45 -0.20
N ALA A 120 -5.69 6.57 -1.53
CA ALA A 120 -6.97 6.91 -2.15
C ALA A 120 -8.04 5.84 -1.88
N MET A 121 -7.68 4.55 -1.88
CA MET A 121 -8.58 3.46 -1.50
C MET A 121 -9.13 3.65 -0.07
N TYR A 122 -8.27 3.98 0.89
CA TYR A 122 -8.70 4.29 2.25
C TYR A 122 -9.60 5.52 2.33
N CYS A 123 -9.29 6.57 1.59
CA CYS A 123 -10.13 7.77 1.55
C CYS A 123 -11.53 7.46 1.02
N VAL A 124 -11.63 6.65 -0.03
CA VAL A 124 -12.92 6.22 -0.59
C VAL A 124 -13.67 5.35 0.40
N ALA A 125 -13.01 4.36 1.02
CA ALA A 125 -13.61 3.47 2.01
C ALA A 125 -14.20 4.24 3.21
N VAL A 126 -13.49 5.27 3.69
CA VAL A 126 -13.97 6.14 4.80
C VAL A 126 -15.13 7.00 4.35
N ALA A 127 -15.13 7.50 3.12
CA ALA A 127 -16.19 8.37 2.60
C ALA A 127 -17.49 7.60 2.31
N ASP A 128 -17.35 6.41 1.73
CA ASP A 128 -18.46 5.52 1.35
C ASP A 128 -17.96 4.08 1.25
N ALA A 129 -18.38 3.22 2.18
CA ALA A 129 -17.98 1.83 2.23
C ALA A 129 -18.38 1.06 0.94
N ASP A 130 -19.56 1.36 0.40
CA ASP A 130 -20.10 0.70 -0.80
C ASP A 130 -19.34 1.09 -2.07
N ALA A 131 -18.62 2.21 -2.04
CA ALA A 131 -17.76 2.64 -3.15
C ALA A 131 -16.40 1.91 -3.19
N SER A 132 -16.03 1.16 -2.16
CA SER A 132 -14.69 0.55 -2.03
C SER A 132 -14.39 -0.43 -3.15
N LEU A 133 -15.28 -1.41 -3.39
CA LEU A 133 -15.08 -2.42 -4.44
C LEU A 133 -15.18 -1.81 -5.85
N PRO A 134 -16.18 -0.96 -6.16
CA PRO A 134 -16.20 -0.21 -7.43
C PRO A 134 -14.95 0.63 -7.67
N PHE A 135 -14.37 1.25 -6.62
CA PHE A 135 -13.14 2.03 -6.76
C PHE A 135 -11.94 1.14 -7.08
N MET A 136 -11.78 0.01 -6.40
CA MET A 136 -10.73 -0.96 -6.69
C MET A 136 -10.78 -1.38 -8.16
N LYS A 137 -11.95 -1.78 -8.66
CA LYS A 137 -12.18 -2.18 -10.05
C LYS A 137 -11.84 -1.06 -11.03
N ALA A 138 -12.35 0.15 -10.80
CA ALA A 138 -12.06 1.29 -11.67
C ALA A 138 -10.57 1.67 -11.69
N MET A 139 -9.86 1.52 -10.59
CA MET A 139 -8.40 1.74 -10.54
C MET A 139 -7.65 0.71 -11.37
N PHE A 140 -8.04 -0.57 -11.34
CA PHE A 140 -7.45 -1.60 -12.20
C PHE A 140 -7.81 -1.43 -13.67
N GLU A 141 -9.04 -1.01 -14.01
CA GLU A 141 -9.41 -0.65 -15.38
C GLU A 141 -8.56 0.48 -15.98
N ASN A 142 -8.04 1.36 -15.12
CA ASN A 142 -7.17 2.48 -15.49
C ASN A 142 -5.71 2.26 -15.08
N GLN A 143 -5.29 1.00 -14.87
CA GLN A 143 -3.99 0.67 -14.35
C GLN A 143 -2.86 1.20 -15.24
N PRO A 144 -1.89 1.96 -14.69
CA PRO A 144 -0.70 2.35 -15.42
C PRO A 144 0.28 1.18 -15.56
N ALA A 145 1.11 1.22 -16.59
CA ALA A 145 2.19 0.25 -16.72
C ALA A 145 3.28 0.48 -15.66
N GLU A 146 3.96 -0.58 -15.25
CA GLU A 146 5.19 -0.49 -14.48
C GLU A 146 6.24 0.37 -15.20
N GLN A 147 7.15 0.98 -14.45
CA GLN A 147 8.18 1.90 -14.95
C GLN A 147 7.59 3.16 -15.65
N THR A 148 6.44 3.62 -15.18
CA THR A 148 5.84 4.92 -15.50
C THR A 148 5.61 5.72 -14.24
N GLU A 149 5.29 7.00 -14.36
CA GLU A 149 4.92 7.85 -13.22
C GLU A 149 3.59 7.44 -12.54
N GLY A 150 2.84 6.56 -13.17
CA GLY A 150 1.50 6.20 -12.72
C GLY A 150 0.47 7.29 -12.97
N LEU A 151 -0.73 7.12 -12.43
CA LEU A 151 -1.76 8.13 -12.48
C LEU A 151 -1.40 9.34 -11.60
N THR A 152 -1.76 10.53 -12.07
CA THR A 152 -1.69 11.75 -11.24
C THR A 152 -2.76 11.76 -10.16
N ASP A 153 -2.60 12.59 -9.12
CA ASP A 153 -3.61 12.75 -8.07
C ASP A 153 -4.96 13.21 -8.65
N ASP A 154 -4.95 14.11 -9.63
CA ASP A 154 -6.19 14.56 -10.30
C ASP A 154 -6.89 13.42 -11.03
N GLN A 155 -6.16 12.49 -11.64
CA GLN A 155 -6.74 11.32 -12.29
C GLN A 155 -7.34 10.35 -11.26
N ILE A 156 -6.62 10.07 -10.17
CA ILE A 156 -7.11 9.22 -9.07
C ILE A 156 -8.37 9.83 -8.44
N LEU A 157 -8.33 11.14 -8.14
CA LEU A 157 -9.48 11.87 -7.61
C LEU A 157 -10.65 11.90 -8.60
N GLY A 158 -10.37 11.99 -9.89
CA GLY A 158 -11.38 11.92 -10.95
C GLY A 158 -12.11 10.58 -10.97
N ILE A 159 -11.39 9.47 -10.80
CA ILE A 159 -11.97 8.13 -10.67
C ILE A 159 -12.85 8.05 -9.42
N ALA A 160 -12.35 8.45 -8.26
CA ALA A 160 -13.08 8.45 -7.00
C ALA A 160 -14.35 9.32 -7.07
N ALA A 161 -14.25 10.55 -7.59
CA ALA A 161 -15.38 11.46 -7.72
C ALA A 161 -16.44 10.91 -8.70
N GLY A 162 -16.02 10.27 -9.80
CA GLY A 162 -16.93 9.64 -10.76
C GLY A 162 -17.82 8.58 -10.12
N LEU A 163 -17.29 7.80 -9.21
CA LEU A 163 -18.01 6.77 -8.45
C LEU A 163 -18.93 7.37 -7.39
N LEU A 164 -18.43 8.28 -6.57
CA LEU A 164 -19.21 8.94 -5.52
C LEU A 164 -20.43 9.68 -6.12
N TRP A 165 -20.28 10.33 -7.27
CA TRP A 165 -21.44 10.95 -7.95
C TRP A 165 -22.44 9.95 -8.49
N SER A 166 -22.00 8.78 -8.95
CA SER A 166 -22.91 7.72 -9.40
C SER A 166 -23.72 7.13 -8.26
N VAL A 167 -23.11 6.93 -7.10
CA VAL A 167 -23.75 6.41 -5.89
C VAL A 167 -24.69 7.43 -5.27
N LEU A 168 -24.25 8.68 -5.10
CA LEU A 168 -25.04 9.76 -4.49
C LEU A 168 -26.11 10.34 -5.43
N ARG A 169 -26.18 9.91 -6.69
CA ARG A 169 -27.09 10.46 -7.72
C ARG A 169 -27.05 11.99 -7.83
N ILE A 170 -25.91 12.59 -7.56
CA ILE A 170 -25.70 14.03 -7.71
C ILE A 170 -25.45 14.32 -9.19
N PRO A 171 -26.14 15.31 -9.82
CA PRO A 171 -25.86 15.69 -11.19
C PRO A 171 -24.41 16.20 -11.32
N LYS A 172 -23.69 15.72 -12.35
CA LYS A 172 -22.37 16.24 -12.69
C LYS A 172 -22.46 17.73 -12.98
N PRO A 173 -21.47 18.53 -12.52
CA PRO A 173 -21.41 19.95 -12.80
C PRO A 173 -21.24 20.24 -14.30
#